data_396881fc8edeb54bb5aec9adc2c58c75
#
_entry.id   396881fc8edeb54bb5aec9adc2c58c75
#
_cell.length_a   1.000
_cell.length_b   1.000
_cell.length_c   1.000
_cell.angle_alpha   90.00
_cell.angle_beta   90.00
_cell.angle_gamma   90.00
#
_symmetry.space_group_name_H-M   'P 1'
#
loop_
_entity.id
_entity.type
_entity.pdbx_description
1 polymer ?
#
loop_
_entity_poly.entity_id
_entity_poly.type
_entity_poly.pdbx_seq_one_letter_code
_entity_poly.pdbx_strand_id
1 'polypeptide(L)'
;MLFRSARIIRGAAVPVVERDFIAAAEALGESRRRVIFAEVLPNVTSSLLVEVNLRLTYSIGGIASLAFLGFTPNPNSANWGLMIQENRVALTEQPWGVVLPTVALALMTIGTGLIGDGLSRVSAGIDRGGKGE
;
A
#
# COMPACT_ATOMS: atom_id res chain seq x y z
N MET A 1 -13.54 -2.24 -7.78
CA MET A 1 -12.22 -2.33 -7.11
C MET A 1 -12.19 -3.28 -5.93
N LEU A 2 -13.20 -3.32 -5.07
CA LEU A 2 -13.30 -4.23 -3.91
C LEU A 2 -13.12 -5.72 -4.26
N PHE A 3 -13.70 -6.18 -5.37
CA PHE A 3 -13.58 -7.59 -5.80
C PHE A 3 -12.16 -8.03 -6.15
N ARG A 4 -11.30 -7.11 -6.59
CA ARG A 4 -9.90 -7.43 -6.90
C ARG A 4 -9.07 -7.61 -5.63
N SER A 5 -9.28 -6.76 -4.63
CA SER A 5 -8.66 -6.89 -3.30
C SER A 5 -9.10 -8.17 -2.60
N ALA A 6 -10.41 -8.45 -2.61
CA ALA A 6 -10.94 -9.69 -2.03
C ALA A 6 -10.33 -10.95 -2.67
N ARG A 7 -10.07 -10.92 -3.99
CA ARG A 7 -9.43 -12.04 -4.70
C ARG A 7 -7.98 -12.21 -4.30
N ILE A 8 -7.22 -11.11 -4.13
CA ILE A 8 -5.82 -11.16 -3.69
C ILE A 8 -5.74 -11.67 -2.26
N ILE A 9 -6.57 -11.16 -1.36
CA ILE A 9 -6.64 -11.61 0.03
C ILE A 9 -7.02 -13.09 0.10
N ARG A 10 -7.99 -13.53 -0.69
CA ARG A 10 -8.36 -14.94 -0.78
C ARG A 10 -7.19 -15.79 -1.29
N GLY A 11 -6.48 -15.33 -2.34
CA GLY A 11 -5.31 -16.02 -2.87
C GLY A 11 -4.15 -16.13 -1.87
N ALA A 12 -3.99 -15.14 -0.98
CA ALA A 12 -3.00 -15.19 0.09
C ALA A 12 -3.47 -16.05 1.28
N ALA A 13 -4.77 -16.10 1.56
CA ALA A 13 -5.31 -16.84 2.69
C ALA A 13 -5.46 -18.34 2.40
N VAL A 14 -5.83 -18.74 1.17
CA VAL A 14 -6.05 -20.15 0.82
C VAL A 14 -4.83 -21.04 1.11
N PRO A 15 -3.58 -20.69 0.68
CA PRO A 15 -2.42 -21.50 0.99
C PRO A 15 -2.09 -21.56 2.49
N VAL A 16 -2.52 -20.58 3.27
CA VAL A 16 -2.34 -20.54 4.72
C VAL A 16 -3.35 -21.44 5.42
N VAL A 17 -4.61 -21.42 4.95
CA VAL A 17 -5.70 -22.25 5.51
C VAL A 17 -5.47 -23.75 5.19
N GLU A 18 -4.83 -24.07 4.08
CA GLU A 18 -4.49 -25.45 3.67
C GLU A 18 -3.25 -26.02 4.37
N ARG A 19 -2.58 -25.24 5.24
CA ARG A 19 -1.41 -25.76 5.97
C ARG A 19 -1.81 -26.74 7.06
N ASP A 20 -0.97 -27.74 7.27
CA ASP A 20 -1.17 -28.85 8.23
C ASP A 20 -1.43 -28.39 9.67
N PHE A 21 -0.92 -27.23 10.09
CA PHE A 21 -1.13 -26.72 11.44
C PHE A 21 -2.58 -26.24 11.69
N ILE A 22 -3.28 -25.77 10.64
CA ILE A 22 -4.70 -25.39 10.75
C ILE A 22 -5.58 -26.63 10.87
N ALA A 23 -5.27 -27.68 10.09
CA ALA A 23 -5.93 -28.97 10.22
C ALA A 23 -5.70 -29.58 11.61
N ALA A 24 -4.49 -29.40 12.17
CA ALA A 24 -4.19 -29.83 13.54
C ALA A 24 -4.97 -29.03 14.61
N ALA A 25 -5.09 -27.71 14.45
CA ALA A 25 -5.86 -26.85 15.36
C ALA A 25 -7.37 -27.18 15.32
N GLU A 26 -7.93 -27.45 14.15
CA GLU A 26 -9.32 -27.90 14.00
C GLU A 26 -9.52 -29.29 14.62
N ALA A 27 -8.56 -30.20 14.49
CA ALA A 27 -8.61 -31.52 15.10
C ALA A 27 -8.57 -31.47 16.65
N LEU A 28 -7.93 -30.45 17.21
CA LEU A 28 -7.89 -30.17 18.66
C LEU A 28 -9.17 -29.48 19.18
N GLY A 29 -10.14 -29.21 18.30
CA GLY A 29 -11.44 -28.63 18.67
C GLY A 29 -11.40 -27.11 18.88
N GLU A 30 -10.39 -26.40 18.38
CA GLU A 30 -10.34 -24.95 18.46
C GLU A 30 -11.47 -24.31 17.64
N SER A 31 -12.00 -23.17 18.15
CA SER A 31 -13.05 -22.46 17.45
C SER A 31 -12.50 -21.82 16.15
N ARG A 32 -13.26 -21.90 15.07
CA ARG A 32 -12.90 -21.29 13.77
C ARG A 32 -12.52 -19.80 13.86
N ARG A 33 -13.16 -19.08 14.79
CA ARG A 33 -12.82 -17.66 15.02
C ARG A 33 -11.40 -17.51 15.54
N ARG A 34 -10.98 -18.34 16.47
CA ARG A 34 -9.62 -18.30 17.01
C ARG A 34 -8.59 -18.65 15.94
N VAL A 35 -8.82 -19.66 15.13
CA VAL A 35 -7.96 -20.01 14.00
C VAL A 35 -7.82 -18.85 13.03
N ILE A 36 -8.93 -18.17 12.67
CA ILE A 36 -8.88 -17.02 11.76
C ILE A 36 -8.05 -15.86 12.33
N PHE A 37 -8.30 -15.47 13.57
CA PHE A 37 -7.66 -14.27 14.15
C PHE A 37 -6.25 -14.53 14.69
N ALA A 38 -5.99 -15.73 15.20
CA ALA A 38 -4.69 -16.05 15.81
C ALA A 38 -3.70 -16.67 14.82
N GLU A 39 -4.18 -17.38 13.80
CA GLU A 39 -3.32 -18.11 12.87
C GLU A 39 -3.32 -17.56 11.46
N VAL A 40 -4.51 -17.32 10.88
CA VAL A 40 -4.62 -16.91 9.47
C VAL A 40 -4.29 -15.42 9.31
N LEU A 41 -4.89 -14.57 10.14
CA LEU A 41 -4.78 -13.11 10.01
C LEU A 41 -3.33 -12.61 10.13
N PRO A 42 -2.52 -13.00 11.11
CA PRO A 42 -1.12 -12.59 11.18
C PRO A 42 -0.34 -13.00 9.94
N ASN A 43 -0.55 -14.21 9.46
CA ASN A 43 0.15 -14.76 8.29
C ASN A 43 -0.17 -14.04 6.97
N VAL A 44 -1.37 -13.45 6.82
CA VAL A 44 -1.75 -12.69 5.61
C VAL A 44 -1.51 -11.19 5.74
N THR A 45 -1.18 -10.69 6.94
CA THR A 45 -1.00 -9.26 7.20
C THR A 45 0.11 -8.65 6.33
N SER A 46 1.21 -9.35 6.12
CA SER A 46 2.31 -8.90 5.27
C SER A 46 1.84 -8.65 3.83
N SER A 47 1.07 -9.58 3.27
CA SER A 47 0.51 -9.43 1.91
C SER A 47 -0.50 -8.30 1.81
N LEU A 48 -1.30 -8.08 2.85
CA LEU A 48 -2.23 -6.95 2.93
C LEU A 48 -1.51 -5.62 2.97
N LEU A 49 -0.43 -5.50 3.75
CA LEU A 49 0.37 -4.28 3.84
C LEU A 49 1.02 -3.92 2.50
N VAL A 50 1.55 -4.92 1.78
CA VAL A 50 2.09 -4.71 0.43
C VAL A 50 1.01 -4.18 -0.52
N GLU A 51 -0.18 -4.79 -0.54
CA GLU A 51 -1.28 -4.37 -1.41
C GLU A 51 -1.76 -2.94 -1.09
N VAL A 52 -1.89 -2.59 0.20
CA VAL A 52 -2.26 -1.23 0.63
C VAL A 52 -1.21 -0.22 0.20
N ASN A 53 0.09 -0.53 0.41
CA ASN A 53 1.18 0.34 0.03
C ASN A 53 1.23 0.60 -1.49
N LEU A 54 1.11 -0.45 -2.30
CA LEU A 54 1.04 -0.33 -3.76
C LEU A 54 -0.13 0.57 -4.19
N ARG A 55 -1.31 0.40 -3.59
CA ARG A 55 -2.49 1.22 -3.91
C ARG A 55 -2.27 2.68 -3.55
N LEU A 56 -1.68 2.97 -2.39
CA LEU A 56 -1.35 4.35 -1.99
C LEU A 56 -0.39 4.99 -2.99
N THR A 57 0.69 4.30 -3.34
CA THR A 57 1.69 4.80 -4.29
C THR A 57 1.08 5.09 -5.65
N TYR A 58 0.30 4.16 -6.21
CA TYR A 58 -0.40 4.37 -7.49
C TYR A 58 -1.46 5.47 -7.42
N SER A 59 -2.13 5.64 -6.29
CA SER A 59 -3.13 6.70 -6.12
C SER A 59 -2.49 8.08 -6.09
N ILE A 60 -1.36 8.24 -5.39
CA ILE A 60 -0.60 9.50 -5.35
C ILE A 60 -0.17 9.89 -6.77
N GLY A 61 0.48 8.98 -7.49
CA GLY A 61 0.93 9.20 -8.87
C GLY A 61 -0.23 9.46 -9.84
N GLY A 62 -1.32 8.71 -9.71
CA GLY A 62 -2.51 8.87 -10.55
C GLY A 62 -3.19 10.22 -10.36
N ILE A 63 -3.40 10.66 -9.12
CA ILE A 63 -4.00 11.96 -8.81
C ILE A 63 -3.12 13.09 -9.31
N ALA A 64 -1.81 13.02 -9.07
CA ALA A 64 -0.86 14.03 -9.55
C ALA A 64 -0.84 14.12 -11.07
N SER A 65 -0.86 12.98 -11.77
CA SER A 65 -0.89 12.92 -13.24
C SER A 65 -2.17 13.52 -13.83
N LEU A 66 -3.33 13.19 -13.25
CA LEU A 66 -4.61 13.76 -13.69
C LEU A 66 -4.66 15.27 -13.45
N ALA A 67 -4.17 15.74 -12.31
CA ALA A 67 -4.08 17.15 -11.99
C ALA A 67 -3.15 17.90 -12.96
N PHE A 68 -1.99 17.30 -13.29
CA PHE A 68 -1.06 17.83 -14.29
C PHE A 68 -1.71 17.95 -15.69
N LEU A 69 -2.59 17.02 -16.05
CA LEU A 69 -3.34 17.06 -17.30
C LEU A 69 -4.52 18.05 -17.27
N GLY A 70 -4.78 18.71 -16.13
CA GLY A 70 -5.86 19.67 -15.94
C GLY A 70 -7.20 19.03 -15.56
N PHE A 71 -7.26 17.73 -15.29
CA PHE A 71 -8.46 17.02 -14.84
C PHE A 71 -8.62 17.12 -13.32
N THR A 72 -8.85 18.33 -12.80
CA THR A 72 -9.14 18.56 -11.39
C THR A 72 -10.59 18.97 -11.19
N PRO A 73 -11.30 18.38 -10.23
CA PRO A 73 -12.69 18.75 -9.94
C PRO A 73 -12.80 20.19 -9.42
N ASN A 74 -11.76 20.71 -8.79
CA ASN A 74 -11.73 22.06 -8.26
C ASN A 74 -10.37 22.71 -8.61
N PRO A 75 -10.35 23.66 -9.55
CA PRO A 75 -9.13 24.37 -9.96
C PRO A 75 -8.50 25.23 -8.87
N ASN A 76 -9.23 25.56 -7.81
CA ASN A 76 -8.71 26.33 -6.68
C ASN A 76 -8.16 25.44 -5.55
N SER A 77 -8.12 24.13 -5.73
CA SER A 77 -7.55 23.21 -4.74
C SER A 77 -6.02 23.24 -4.75
N ALA A 78 -5.42 23.27 -3.55
CA ALA A 78 -3.97 23.13 -3.40
C ALA A 78 -3.56 21.69 -3.82
N ASN A 79 -3.05 21.55 -5.04
CA ASN A 79 -2.63 20.27 -5.60
C ASN A 79 -1.29 20.45 -6.32
N TRP A 80 -0.29 19.67 -5.93
CA TRP A 80 1.06 19.77 -6.50
C TRP A 80 1.11 19.48 -8.01
N GLY A 81 0.28 18.56 -8.51
CA GLY A 81 0.18 18.30 -9.95
C GLY A 81 -0.36 19.49 -10.72
N LEU A 82 -1.37 20.19 -10.18
CA LEU A 82 -1.91 21.41 -10.74
C LEU A 82 -0.88 22.56 -10.70
N MET A 83 -0.16 22.72 -9.59
CA MET A 83 0.93 23.69 -9.47
C MET A 83 2.00 23.52 -10.55
N ILE A 84 2.38 22.28 -10.85
CA ILE A 84 3.33 21.96 -11.91
C ILE A 84 2.74 22.38 -13.27
N GLN A 85 1.50 22.07 -13.52
CA GLN A 85 0.81 22.38 -14.78
C GLN A 85 0.71 23.88 -15.00
N GLU A 86 0.34 24.67 -14.00
CA GLU A 86 0.18 26.12 -14.09
C GLU A 86 1.53 26.83 -14.29
N ASN A 87 2.60 26.38 -13.62
CA ASN A 87 3.90 27.01 -13.66
C ASN A 87 4.81 26.53 -14.80
N ARG A 88 4.38 25.52 -15.58
CA ARG A 88 5.20 24.98 -16.69
C ARG A 88 5.65 25.99 -17.73
N VAL A 89 4.82 27.01 -17.98
CA VAL A 89 5.10 28.05 -18.99
C VAL A 89 6.19 28.99 -18.49
N ALA A 90 6.28 29.22 -17.17
CA ALA A 90 7.28 30.07 -16.55
C ALA A 90 8.58 29.30 -16.17
N LEU A 91 8.76 28.08 -16.64
CA LEU A 91 9.90 27.22 -16.26
C LEU A 91 11.26 27.84 -16.56
N THR A 92 11.38 28.63 -17.63
CA THR A 92 12.62 29.31 -18.03
C THR A 92 12.93 30.54 -17.20
N GLU A 93 11.91 31.19 -16.63
CA GLU A 93 12.08 32.41 -15.83
C GLU A 93 12.07 32.12 -14.33
N GLN A 94 11.17 31.20 -13.89
CA GLN A 94 10.99 30.79 -12.49
C GLN A 94 10.88 29.27 -12.36
N PRO A 95 11.98 28.51 -12.39
CA PRO A 95 11.94 27.04 -12.32
C PRO A 95 11.40 26.49 -11.00
N TRP A 96 11.49 27.25 -9.92
CA TRP A 96 11.10 26.81 -8.57
C TRP A 96 9.62 26.47 -8.44
N GLY A 97 8.74 27.10 -9.22
CA GLY A 97 7.31 26.80 -9.23
C GLY A 97 6.98 25.38 -9.72
N VAL A 98 7.88 24.77 -10.49
CA VAL A 98 7.76 23.39 -10.98
C VAL A 98 8.64 22.44 -10.16
N VAL A 99 9.85 22.83 -9.83
CA VAL A 99 10.84 21.98 -9.16
C VAL A 99 10.37 21.60 -7.75
N LEU A 100 9.91 22.57 -6.95
CA LEU A 100 9.50 22.30 -5.57
C LEU A 100 8.34 21.29 -5.45
N PRO A 101 7.20 21.46 -6.14
CA PRO A 101 6.14 20.48 -6.06
C PRO A 101 6.52 19.12 -6.67
N THR A 102 7.39 19.09 -7.68
CA THR A 102 7.90 17.83 -8.25
C THR A 102 8.76 17.07 -7.24
N VAL A 103 9.66 17.75 -6.56
CA VAL A 103 10.50 17.15 -5.50
C VAL A 103 9.62 16.68 -4.34
N ALA A 104 8.63 17.48 -3.94
CA ALA A 104 7.70 17.10 -2.86
C ALA A 104 6.91 15.82 -3.20
N LEU A 105 6.40 15.69 -4.44
CA LEU A 105 5.73 14.49 -4.93
C LEU A 105 6.67 13.28 -4.95
N ALA A 106 7.89 13.46 -5.41
CA ALA A 106 8.90 12.41 -5.46
C ALA A 106 9.24 11.90 -4.04
N LEU A 107 9.50 12.82 -3.11
CA LEU A 107 9.79 12.48 -1.71
C LEU A 107 8.60 11.79 -1.04
N MET A 108 7.38 12.26 -1.26
CA MET A 108 6.18 11.64 -0.72
C MET A 108 6.00 10.22 -1.26
N THR A 109 6.20 10.01 -2.56
CA THR A 109 6.05 8.70 -3.20
C THR A 109 7.11 7.72 -2.71
N ILE A 110 8.39 8.15 -2.67
CA ILE A 110 9.49 7.34 -2.15
C ILE A 110 9.30 7.04 -0.66
N GLY A 111 8.94 8.06 0.13
CA GLY A 111 8.71 7.90 1.58
C GLY A 111 7.60 6.91 1.88
N THR A 112 6.48 7.01 1.19
CA THR A 112 5.36 6.05 1.32
C THR A 112 5.80 4.64 0.95
N GLY A 113 6.56 4.48 -0.14
CA GLY A 113 7.13 3.20 -0.55
C GLY A 113 8.03 2.58 0.50
N LEU A 114 9.00 3.35 1.02
CA LEU A 114 9.94 2.88 2.05
C LEU A 114 9.25 2.49 3.36
N ILE A 115 8.25 3.27 3.80
CA ILE A 115 7.47 2.94 5.00
C ILE A 115 6.71 1.64 4.80
N GLY A 116 6.04 1.48 3.66
CA GLY A 116 5.29 0.27 3.34
C GLY A 116 6.18 -0.98 3.26
N ASP A 117 7.34 -0.86 2.63
CA ASP A 117 8.33 -1.95 2.54
C ASP A 117 8.90 -2.29 3.93
N GLY A 118 9.18 -1.27 4.75
CA GLY A 118 9.63 -1.45 6.13
C GLY A 118 8.61 -2.22 6.97
N LEU A 119 7.34 -1.80 6.94
CA LEU A 119 6.25 -2.49 7.64
C LEU A 119 6.09 -3.94 7.17
N SER A 120 6.15 -4.18 5.87
CA SER A 120 6.02 -5.52 5.30
C SER A 120 7.15 -6.45 5.75
N ARG A 121 8.38 -5.94 5.83
CA ARG A 121 9.55 -6.71 6.31
C ARG A 121 9.44 -7.04 7.79
N VAL A 122 9.01 -6.09 8.63
CA VAL A 122 8.81 -6.31 10.07
C VAL A 122 7.73 -7.37 10.29
N SER A 123 6.59 -7.29 9.60
CA SER A 123 5.52 -8.28 9.68
C SER A 123 5.97 -9.68 9.24
N ALA A 124 6.77 -9.78 8.17
CA ALA A 124 7.34 -11.06 7.72
C ALA A 124 8.43 -11.60 8.64
N GLY A 125 9.13 -10.74 9.39
CA GLY A 125 10.19 -11.10 10.35
C GLY A 125 9.63 -11.69 11.65
N ILE A 126 8.48 -11.21 12.10
CA ILE A 126 7.79 -11.73 13.29
C ILE A 126 7.41 -13.21 13.10
N ASP A 127 6.97 -13.59 11.88
CA ASP A 127 6.63 -14.98 11.56
C ASP A 127 7.84 -15.95 11.60
N ARG A 128 9.06 -15.46 11.43
CA ARG A 128 10.29 -16.29 11.46
C ARG A 128 10.90 -16.41 12.85
N GLY A 129 10.67 -15.45 13.73
CA GLY A 129 11.21 -15.44 15.10
C GLY A 129 10.51 -16.42 16.06
N GLY A 130 9.29 -16.86 15.75
CA GLY A 130 8.50 -17.76 16.58
C GLY A 130 8.77 -19.26 16.39
N LYS A 131 9.73 -19.65 15.53
CA LYS A 131 10.04 -21.07 15.23
C LYS A 131 11.39 -21.56 15.71
N GLY A 132 11.98 -20.87 16.66
CA GLY A 132 13.32 -21.19 17.18
C GLY A 132 13.38 -21.34 18.69
N GLU A 133 12.44 -22.08 19.32
CA GLU A 133 12.61 -22.67 20.66
C GLU A 133 11.75 -23.92 20.79
#